data_4f408df44a805a4134eef0007aa2f96d
#
_entry.id   4f408df44a805a4134eef0007aa2f96d
#
_cell.length_a   1.000
_cell.length_b   1.000
_cell.length_c   1.000
_cell.angle_alpha   90.00
_cell.angle_beta   90.00
_cell.angle_gamma   90.00
#
_symmetry.space_group_name_H-M   'P 1'
#
loop_
_entity.id
_entity.type
_entity.pdbx_description
1 polymer ?
#
loop_
_entity_poly.entity_id
_entity_poly.type
_entity_poly.pdbx_seq_one_letter_code
_entity_poly.pdbx_strand_id
1 'polypeptide(L)'
;MTDSTIIYTYTDEAPALATASFLPIIKAVTGKAGVDVETRDISLAGRILAAFPQKLTDAQHVGDALAELGGLATLPEANIIKLPNISASIPQLKAAIAELQAQGYDIPDYPDDPKTVEDKDVRARYDRIKGSAVNPVLREGNSDRRAPGAVKNYARKYPHTNKPFPAGSKTRVATMGHDDFKSNEKSWVAAHDDTLTIRHIGEDGGETILKSDLKVLPREVIDATFLSAAALDAFLADTLKQAQADDVLYSVHLKATMMKVS
;
A
#
# COMPACT_ATOMS: atom_id res chain seq x y z
N MET A 1 17.81 29.62 -8.40
CA MET A 1 17.77 28.18 -8.08
C MET A 1 16.35 27.74 -8.40
N THR A 2 16.17 26.85 -9.32
CA THR A 2 14.86 26.25 -9.58
C THR A 2 14.50 25.48 -8.32
N ASP A 3 13.38 25.82 -7.69
CA ASP A 3 12.88 25.10 -6.52
C ASP A 3 12.65 23.64 -6.94
N SER A 4 13.47 22.76 -6.45
CA SER A 4 13.34 21.33 -6.73
C SER A 4 12.19 20.80 -5.88
N THR A 5 11.17 20.24 -6.54
CA THR A 5 10.02 19.64 -5.87
C THR A 5 10.03 18.12 -6.09
N ILE A 6 9.80 17.37 -5.04
CA ILE A 6 9.53 15.92 -5.12
C ILE A 6 8.03 15.72 -5.00
N ILE A 7 7.44 14.98 -5.92
CA ILE A 7 6.05 14.56 -5.83
C ILE A 7 5.99 13.17 -5.21
N TYR A 8 5.30 13.06 -4.08
CA TYR A 8 5.10 11.81 -3.35
C TYR A 8 3.65 11.39 -3.45
N THR A 9 3.37 10.15 -3.87
CA THR A 9 1.98 9.72 -4.00
C THR A 9 1.41 9.21 -2.69
N TYR A 10 0.14 9.50 -2.48
CA TYR A 10 -0.71 8.91 -1.45
C TYR A 10 -1.62 7.85 -2.10
N THR A 11 -1.84 6.73 -1.43
CA THR A 11 -2.61 5.60 -1.96
C THR A 11 -3.32 4.83 -0.84
N ASP A 12 -3.93 3.70 -1.19
CA ASP A 12 -4.73 2.87 -0.28
C ASP A 12 -3.94 1.73 0.35
N GLU A 13 -4.59 1.07 1.32
CA GLU A 13 -4.20 -0.21 1.94
C GLU A 13 -2.75 -0.22 2.45
N ALA A 14 -2.06 -1.32 2.23
CA ALA A 14 -0.71 -1.50 2.71
C ALA A 14 0.29 -0.44 2.19
N PRO A 15 0.26 0.01 0.92
CA PRO A 15 1.08 1.13 0.48
C PRO A 15 0.81 2.46 1.19
N ALA A 16 -0.40 2.68 1.73
CA ALA A 16 -0.70 3.87 2.54
C ALA A 16 0.15 3.93 3.81
N LEU A 17 0.47 2.78 4.41
CA LEU A 17 1.38 2.69 5.55
C LEU A 17 2.79 3.19 5.21
N ALA A 18 3.26 2.92 3.99
CA ALA A 18 4.55 3.43 3.53
C ALA A 18 4.54 4.97 3.45
N THR A 19 3.45 5.59 2.97
CA THR A 19 3.30 7.05 2.98
C THR A 19 3.32 7.59 4.41
N ALA A 20 2.54 7.02 5.31
CA ALA A 20 2.47 7.48 6.69
C ALA A 20 3.83 7.38 7.40
N SER A 21 4.61 6.33 7.12
CA SER A 21 5.90 6.08 7.77
C SER A 21 7.05 6.86 7.16
N PHE A 22 7.15 6.93 5.84
CA PHE A 22 8.32 7.50 5.15
C PHE A 22 8.18 8.96 4.78
N LEU A 23 6.99 9.45 4.46
CA LEU A 23 6.80 10.84 4.05
C LEU A 23 7.32 11.86 5.09
N PRO A 24 7.09 11.69 6.41
CA PRO A 24 7.66 12.59 7.41
C PRO A 24 9.20 12.60 7.40
N ILE A 25 9.81 11.44 7.21
CA ILE A 25 11.27 11.30 7.15
C ILE A 25 11.82 12.00 5.90
N ILE A 26 11.20 11.76 4.76
CA ILE A 26 11.58 12.40 3.49
C ILE A 26 11.47 13.91 3.63
N LYS A 27 10.35 14.44 4.13
CA LYS A 27 10.18 15.88 4.35
C LYS A 27 11.22 16.47 5.30
N ALA A 28 11.58 15.75 6.35
CA ALA A 28 12.60 16.21 7.31
C ALA A 28 13.99 16.29 6.69
N VAL A 29 14.35 15.34 5.81
CA VAL A 29 15.64 15.29 5.14
C VAL A 29 15.70 16.32 4.01
N THR A 30 14.72 16.33 3.12
CA THR A 30 14.69 17.17 1.93
C THR A 30 14.50 18.65 2.27
N GLY A 31 13.72 18.96 3.31
CA GLY A 31 13.53 20.33 3.77
C GLY A 31 14.82 21.01 4.22
N LYS A 32 15.79 20.25 4.76
CA LYS A 32 17.13 20.78 5.07
C LYS A 32 17.96 21.09 3.83
N ALA A 33 17.64 20.48 2.73
CA ALA A 33 18.29 20.73 1.44
C ALA A 33 17.54 21.78 0.58
N GLY A 34 16.46 22.35 1.08
CA GLY A 34 15.63 23.30 0.32
C GLY A 34 14.83 22.63 -0.79
N VAL A 35 14.48 21.36 -0.62
CA VAL A 35 13.66 20.60 -1.56
C VAL A 35 12.28 20.39 -0.98
N ASP A 36 11.25 20.87 -1.66
CA ASP A 36 9.86 20.69 -1.26
C ASP A 36 9.31 19.33 -1.61
N VAL A 37 8.35 18.84 -0.83
CA VAL A 37 7.66 17.57 -1.09
C VAL A 37 6.16 17.82 -1.12
N GLU A 38 5.59 17.68 -2.31
CA GLU A 38 4.15 17.71 -2.56
C GLU A 38 3.57 16.31 -2.59
N THR A 39 2.29 16.20 -2.25
CA THR A 39 1.58 14.90 -2.32
C THR A 39 0.55 14.90 -3.43
N ARG A 40 0.35 13.72 -4.06
CA ARG A 40 -0.73 13.47 -5.01
C ARG A 40 -1.49 12.21 -4.60
N ASP A 41 -2.80 12.32 -4.54
CA ASP A 41 -3.68 11.21 -4.18
C ASP A 41 -3.98 10.33 -5.39
N ILE A 42 -3.51 9.08 -5.34
CA ILE A 42 -3.78 8.05 -6.35
C ILE A 42 -4.59 6.89 -5.75
N SER A 43 -5.23 7.10 -4.61
CA SER A 43 -6.13 6.16 -3.98
C SER A 43 -7.30 5.79 -4.89
N LEU A 44 -8.00 4.70 -4.59
CA LEU A 44 -9.20 4.33 -5.32
C LEU A 44 -10.27 5.43 -5.23
N ALA A 45 -10.45 6.01 -4.05
CA ALA A 45 -11.37 7.12 -3.83
C ALA A 45 -10.99 8.35 -4.68
N GLY A 46 -9.72 8.77 -4.64
CA GLY A 46 -9.23 9.90 -5.45
C GLY A 46 -9.44 9.66 -6.95
N ARG A 47 -9.16 8.44 -7.43
CA ARG A 47 -9.36 8.07 -8.83
C ARG A 47 -10.84 8.03 -9.24
N ILE A 48 -11.73 7.58 -8.34
CA ILE A 48 -13.17 7.61 -8.57
C ILE A 48 -13.63 9.05 -8.73
N LEU A 49 -13.30 9.93 -7.80
CA LEU A 49 -13.70 11.33 -7.84
C LEU A 49 -13.16 12.04 -9.08
N ALA A 50 -11.89 11.84 -9.41
CA ALA A 50 -11.27 12.41 -10.61
C ALA A 50 -11.91 11.95 -11.92
N ALA A 51 -12.55 10.77 -11.95
CA ALA A 51 -13.25 10.28 -13.15
C ALA A 51 -14.60 10.97 -13.40
N PHE A 52 -15.18 11.65 -12.41
CA PHE A 52 -16.48 12.30 -12.51
C PHE A 52 -16.46 13.78 -12.08
N PRO A 53 -15.55 14.60 -12.59
CA PRO A 53 -15.40 15.99 -12.14
C PRO A 53 -16.68 16.81 -12.32
N GLN A 54 -17.50 16.49 -13.32
CA GLN A 54 -18.78 17.17 -13.61
C GLN A 54 -19.88 16.88 -12.56
N LYS A 55 -19.67 15.91 -11.67
CA LYS A 55 -20.57 15.54 -10.58
C LYS A 55 -20.13 16.12 -9.24
N LEU A 56 -19.01 16.81 -9.20
CA LEU A 56 -18.44 17.38 -8.00
C LEU A 56 -18.69 18.89 -7.94
N THR A 57 -18.89 19.40 -6.74
CA THR A 57 -18.85 20.84 -6.49
C THR A 57 -17.41 21.36 -6.54
N ASP A 58 -17.23 22.67 -6.68
CA ASP A 58 -15.88 23.27 -6.68
C ASP A 58 -15.06 22.90 -5.43
N ALA A 59 -15.72 22.81 -4.27
CA ALA A 59 -15.08 22.40 -3.02
C ALA A 59 -14.71 20.91 -2.95
N GLN A 60 -15.35 20.07 -3.77
CA GLN A 60 -15.11 18.62 -3.84
C GLN A 60 -14.17 18.24 -4.99
N HIS A 61 -13.76 19.21 -5.81
CA HIS A 61 -12.99 18.94 -7.01
C HIS A 61 -11.67 18.25 -6.70
N VAL A 62 -11.42 17.13 -7.38
CA VAL A 62 -10.19 16.33 -7.29
C VAL A 62 -9.58 16.24 -8.69
N GLY A 63 -8.30 16.60 -8.81
CA GLY A 63 -7.55 16.47 -10.05
C GLY A 63 -7.18 15.03 -10.38
N ASP A 64 -7.01 14.71 -11.65
CA ASP A 64 -6.48 13.42 -12.09
C ASP A 64 -4.96 13.35 -11.86
N ALA A 65 -4.59 12.92 -10.65
CA ALA A 65 -3.20 12.80 -10.25
C ALA A 65 -2.39 11.84 -11.12
N LEU A 66 -3.01 10.76 -11.63
CA LEU A 66 -2.29 9.83 -12.50
C LEU A 66 -2.02 10.43 -13.89
N ALA A 67 -2.94 11.20 -14.43
CA ALA A 67 -2.72 11.91 -15.69
C ALA A 67 -1.63 13.00 -15.52
N GLU A 68 -1.68 13.76 -14.42
CA GLU A 68 -0.63 14.73 -14.07
C GLU A 68 0.74 14.07 -13.98
N LEU A 69 0.86 12.99 -13.21
CA LEU A 69 2.11 12.24 -13.07
C LEU A 69 2.61 11.68 -14.40
N GLY A 70 1.69 11.22 -15.26
CA GLY A 70 2.02 10.75 -16.61
C GLY A 70 2.65 11.85 -17.48
N GLY A 71 2.14 13.07 -17.39
CA GLY A 71 2.73 14.24 -18.05
C GLY A 71 4.10 14.61 -17.48
N LEU A 72 4.20 14.72 -16.17
CA LEU A 72 5.43 15.08 -15.47
C LEU A 72 6.57 14.09 -15.73
N ALA A 73 6.26 12.79 -15.81
CA ALA A 73 7.26 11.76 -16.03
C ALA A 73 7.98 11.85 -17.38
N THR A 74 7.45 12.63 -18.31
CA THR A 74 8.13 12.93 -19.58
C THR A 74 9.19 14.01 -19.47
N LEU A 75 9.22 14.73 -18.34
CA LEU A 75 10.13 15.84 -18.11
C LEU A 75 11.41 15.35 -17.43
N PRO A 76 12.60 15.77 -17.91
CA PRO A 76 13.89 15.36 -17.33
C PRO A 76 14.08 15.78 -15.87
N GLU A 77 13.44 16.88 -15.46
CA GLU A 77 13.51 17.46 -14.11
C GLU A 77 12.52 16.83 -13.12
N ALA A 78 11.66 15.92 -13.57
CA ALA A 78 10.65 15.34 -12.71
C ALA A 78 11.26 14.44 -11.62
N ASN A 79 10.87 14.68 -10.37
CA ASN A 79 11.23 13.85 -9.22
C ASN A 79 9.96 13.28 -8.61
N ILE A 80 9.68 12.01 -8.88
CA ILE A 80 8.42 11.37 -8.49
C ILE A 80 8.71 10.11 -7.68
N ILE A 81 8.15 10.05 -6.47
CA ILE A 81 8.09 8.84 -5.65
C ILE A 81 6.66 8.32 -5.70
N LYS A 82 6.42 7.41 -6.63
CA LYS A 82 5.10 6.81 -6.82
C LYS A 82 5.02 5.47 -6.11
N LEU A 83 4.12 5.38 -5.15
CA LEU A 83 3.76 4.12 -4.51
C LEU A 83 2.88 3.25 -5.43
N PRO A 84 2.92 1.94 -5.28
CA PRO A 84 2.01 1.05 -5.99
C PRO A 84 0.56 1.38 -5.64
N ASN A 85 -0.30 1.49 -6.63
CA ASN A 85 -1.73 1.50 -6.44
C ASN A 85 -2.30 0.13 -6.77
N ILE A 86 -3.38 -0.26 -6.06
CA ILE A 86 -3.94 -1.59 -6.12
C ILE A 86 -5.04 -1.67 -7.15
N SER A 87 -5.20 -2.86 -7.76
CA SER A 87 -6.39 -3.17 -8.55
C SER A 87 -7.57 -3.39 -7.61
N ALA A 88 -8.68 -2.75 -7.91
CA ALA A 88 -9.94 -2.98 -7.21
C ALA A 88 -10.76 -4.05 -7.95
N SER A 89 -11.29 -5.01 -7.20
CA SER A 89 -12.37 -5.88 -7.70
C SER A 89 -13.68 -5.08 -7.84
N ILE A 90 -14.64 -5.59 -8.61
CA ILE A 90 -15.94 -4.92 -8.73
C ILE A 90 -16.65 -4.74 -7.40
N PRO A 91 -16.66 -5.71 -6.46
CA PRO A 91 -17.22 -5.51 -5.14
C PRO A 91 -16.51 -4.39 -4.34
N GLN A 92 -15.18 -4.32 -4.38
CA GLN A 92 -14.42 -3.25 -3.72
C GLN A 92 -14.73 -1.87 -4.33
N LEU A 93 -14.80 -1.80 -5.66
CA LEU A 93 -15.17 -0.57 -6.37
C LEU A 93 -16.57 -0.10 -5.95
N LYS A 94 -17.56 -1.00 -5.93
CA LYS A 94 -18.93 -0.66 -5.50
C LYS A 94 -18.99 -0.22 -4.03
N ALA A 95 -18.22 -0.86 -3.15
CA ALA A 95 -18.13 -0.45 -1.75
C ALA A 95 -17.56 0.96 -1.62
N ALA A 96 -16.48 1.27 -2.36
CA ALA A 96 -15.89 2.60 -2.38
C ALA A 96 -16.84 3.67 -2.95
N ILE A 97 -17.59 3.35 -3.99
CA ILE A 97 -18.63 4.24 -4.53
C ILE A 97 -19.69 4.54 -3.46
N ALA A 98 -20.24 3.51 -2.83
CA ALA A 98 -21.25 3.66 -1.79
C ALA A 98 -20.75 4.48 -0.59
N GLU A 99 -19.51 4.29 -0.20
CA GLU A 99 -18.86 5.08 0.86
C GLU A 99 -18.76 6.55 0.48
N LEU A 100 -18.31 6.86 -0.73
CA LEU A 100 -18.22 8.23 -1.21
C LEU A 100 -19.61 8.90 -1.33
N GLN A 101 -20.61 8.17 -1.81
CA GLN A 101 -22.00 8.65 -1.86
C GLN A 101 -22.52 8.96 -0.44
N ALA A 102 -22.23 8.11 0.53
CA ALA A 102 -22.58 8.35 1.94
C ALA A 102 -21.89 9.60 2.53
N GLN A 103 -20.73 9.97 1.99
CA GLN A 103 -20.01 11.20 2.33
C GLN A 103 -20.54 12.45 1.58
N GLY A 104 -21.54 12.28 0.72
CA GLY A 104 -22.21 13.38 0.01
C GLY A 104 -21.65 13.70 -1.38
N TYR A 105 -20.91 12.78 -1.99
CA TYR A 105 -20.50 12.92 -3.41
C TYR A 105 -21.57 12.39 -4.35
N ASP A 106 -22.00 13.21 -5.31
CA ASP A 106 -23.02 12.86 -6.31
C ASP A 106 -22.44 12.08 -7.50
N ILE A 107 -21.75 10.98 -7.21
CA ILE A 107 -21.16 10.10 -8.22
C ILE A 107 -22.15 8.97 -8.57
N PRO A 108 -22.17 8.50 -9.84
CA PRO A 108 -23.12 7.45 -10.26
C PRO A 108 -22.74 6.08 -9.70
N ASP A 109 -23.75 5.20 -9.60
CA ASP A 109 -23.53 3.78 -9.32
C ASP A 109 -22.74 3.10 -10.44
N TYR A 110 -22.06 1.99 -10.11
CA TYR A 110 -21.45 1.13 -11.10
C TYR A 110 -22.54 0.33 -11.84
N PRO A 111 -22.75 0.51 -13.16
CA PRO A 111 -23.79 -0.19 -13.90
C PRO A 111 -23.35 -1.63 -14.23
N ASP A 112 -24.02 -2.61 -13.64
CA ASP A 112 -23.76 -4.04 -13.92
C ASP A 112 -24.20 -4.45 -15.32
N ASP A 113 -25.33 -3.91 -15.80
CA ASP A 113 -25.90 -4.18 -17.11
C ASP A 113 -26.19 -2.84 -17.86
N PRO A 114 -25.13 -2.23 -18.46
CA PRO A 114 -25.24 -0.90 -19.06
C PRO A 114 -26.10 -0.95 -20.35
N LYS A 115 -27.25 -0.35 -20.32
CA LYS A 115 -28.21 -0.33 -21.46
C LYS A 115 -28.14 0.96 -22.24
N THR A 116 -28.01 2.08 -21.58
CA THR A 116 -27.96 3.40 -22.21
C THR A 116 -26.51 3.79 -22.61
N VAL A 117 -26.40 4.83 -23.41
CA VAL A 117 -25.10 5.41 -23.78
C VAL A 117 -24.40 5.97 -22.51
N GLU A 118 -25.17 6.58 -21.62
CA GLU A 118 -24.70 7.10 -20.38
C GLU A 118 -24.16 5.99 -19.45
N ASP A 119 -24.91 4.90 -19.28
CA ASP A 119 -24.45 3.75 -18.49
C ASP A 119 -23.13 3.17 -19.02
N LYS A 120 -23.01 3.10 -20.35
CA LYS A 120 -21.79 2.61 -20.99
C LYS A 120 -20.60 3.53 -20.76
N ASP A 121 -20.80 4.85 -20.78
CA ASP A 121 -19.74 5.82 -20.46
C ASP A 121 -19.35 5.73 -18.98
N VAL A 122 -20.31 5.69 -18.07
CA VAL A 122 -20.07 5.52 -16.63
C VAL A 122 -19.27 4.24 -16.37
N ARG A 123 -19.70 3.12 -16.95
CA ARG A 123 -18.97 1.85 -16.83
C ARG A 123 -17.56 1.93 -17.38
N ALA A 124 -17.38 2.54 -18.54
CA ALA A 124 -16.06 2.67 -19.16
C ALA A 124 -15.11 3.53 -18.32
N ARG A 125 -15.63 4.56 -17.63
CA ARG A 125 -14.82 5.37 -16.67
C ARG A 125 -14.41 4.52 -15.48
N TYR A 126 -15.32 3.81 -14.85
CA TYR A 126 -15.02 2.91 -13.74
C TYR A 126 -14.06 1.77 -14.13
N ASP A 127 -14.25 1.19 -15.29
CA ASP A 127 -13.40 0.10 -15.79
C ASP A 127 -11.95 0.56 -16.03
N ARG A 128 -11.72 1.83 -16.35
CA ARG A 128 -10.37 2.40 -16.47
C ARG A 128 -9.66 2.55 -15.13
N ILE A 129 -10.39 2.87 -14.07
CA ILE A 129 -9.80 3.13 -12.76
C ILE A 129 -9.70 1.90 -11.86
N LYS A 130 -10.45 0.85 -12.10
CA LYS A 130 -10.41 -0.37 -11.29
C LYS A 130 -9.10 -1.14 -11.44
N GLY A 131 -8.40 -0.98 -12.55
CA GLY A 131 -7.11 -1.61 -12.79
C GLY A 131 -6.01 -0.99 -11.93
N SER A 132 -4.96 -1.75 -11.64
CA SER A 132 -3.73 -1.14 -11.19
C SER A 132 -3.23 -0.25 -12.32
N ALA A 133 -3.01 1.03 -12.07
CA ALA A 133 -2.20 1.81 -12.96
C ALA A 133 -0.79 1.23 -12.85
N VAL A 134 -0.51 0.30 -13.74
CA VAL A 134 0.84 -0.17 -13.95
C VAL A 134 1.64 1.10 -14.20
N ASN A 135 2.60 1.33 -13.40
CA ASN A 135 3.51 2.44 -13.38
C ASN A 135 4.12 2.79 -14.76
N PRO A 136 3.40 3.36 -15.72
CA PRO A 136 4.02 3.80 -16.96
C PRO A 136 5.05 4.89 -16.67
N VAL A 137 4.86 5.59 -15.57
CA VAL A 137 5.70 6.68 -15.09
C VAL A 137 7.05 6.20 -14.57
N LEU A 138 7.15 4.99 -14.04
CA LEU A 138 8.36 4.45 -13.41
C LEU A 138 8.82 3.15 -14.06
N ARG A 139 8.43 2.90 -15.29
CA ARG A 139 8.67 1.63 -15.96
C ARG A 139 10.15 1.23 -16.01
N GLU A 140 11.06 2.18 -16.13
CA GLU A 140 12.49 1.91 -16.19
C GLU A 140 13.13 1.67 -14.82
N GLY A 141 12.55 2.19 -13.75
CA GLY A 141 13.07 2.05 -12.40
C GLY A 141 12.36 0.99 -11.56
N ASN A 142 11.31 0.36 -12.10
CA ASN A 142 10.40 -0.48 -11.36
C ASN A 142 10.70 -1.98 -11.50
N SER A 143 9.69 -2.80 -11.42
CA SER A 143 9.68 -4.25 -11.24
C SER A 143 10.48 -5.06 -12.26
N ASP A 144 10.81 -4.53 -13.41
CA ASP A 144 11.66 -5.21 -14.41
C ASP A 144 13.17 -5.19 -14.08
N ARG A 145 13.54 -4.55 -12.98
CA ARG A 145 14.92 -4.47 -12.45
C ARG A 145 15.92 -3.87 -13.42
N ARG A 146 15.49 -3.09 -14.39
CA ARG A 146 16.39 -2.39 -15.29
C ARG A 146 16.87 -1.10 -14.63
N ALA A 147 18.16 -0.98 -14.47
CA ALA A 147 18.78 0.27 -14.03
C ALA A 147 18.92 1.24 -15.20
N PRO A 148 18.76 2.56 -14.97
CA PRO A 148 19.05 3.58 -15.96
C PRO A 148 20.45 3.42 -16.56
N GLY A 149 20.62 3.83 -17.83
CA GLY A 149 21.90 3.72 -18.52
C GLY A 149 23.05 4.39 -17.78
N ALA A 150 22.81 5.55 -17.18
CA ALA A 150 23.80 6.26 -16.36
C ALA A 150 24.30 5.43 -15.17
N VAL A 151 23.41 4.74 -14.45
CA VAL A 151 23.75 3.86 -13.33
C VAL A 151 24.56 2.65 -13.82
N LYS A 152 24.15 2.05 -14.93
CA LYS A 152 24.90 0.93 -15.54
C LYS A 152 26.30 1.35 -15.95
N ASN A 153 26.45 2.52 -16.57
CA ASN A 153 27.74 3.04 -16.98
C ASN A 153 28.62 3.37 -15.78
N TYR A 154 28.07 3.93 -14.71
CA TYR A 154 28.79 4.16 -13.46
C TYR A 154 29.28 2.84 -12.87
N ALA A 155 28.44 1.83 -12.76
CA ALA A 155 28.80 0.53 -12.22
C ALA A 155 29.86 -0.20 -13.05
N ARG A 156 29.85 -0.02 -14.37
CA ARG A 156 30.93 -0.55 -15.27
C ARG A 156 32.26 0.16 -15.05
N LYS A 157 32.21 1.48 -14.85
CA LYS A 157 33.43 2.29 -14.65
C LYS A 157 33.99 2.10 -13.24
N TYR A 158 33.16 1.86 -12.26
CA TYR A 158 33.52 1.72 -10.85
C TYR A 158 32.94 0.41 -10.30
N PRO A 159 33.41 -0.76 -10.76
CA PRO A 159 32.91 -2.02 -10.27
C PRO A 159 33.24 -2.17 -8.77
N HIS A 160 32.23 -2.60 -7.99
CA HIS A 160 32.47 -2.98 -6.61
C HIS A 160 32.54 -4.51 -6.50
N THR A 161 33.34 -4.99 -5.60
CA THR A 161 33.39 -6.39 -5.24
C THR A 161 32.73 -6.58 -3.88
N ASN A 162 31.89 -7.60 -3.77
CA ASN A 162 31.35 -8.00 -2.47
C ASN A 162 32.50 -8.53 -1.61
N LYS A 163 32.71 -7.87 -0.48
CA LYS A 163 33.66 -8.39 0.53
C LYS A 163 33.00 -9.54 1.30
N PRO A 164 33.79 -10.50 1.80
CA PRO A 164 33.27 -11.49 2.72
C PRO A 164 32.61 -10.82 3.93
N PHE A 165 31.53 -11.43 4.43
CA PHE A 165 30.87 -10.92 5.64
C PHE A 165 31.85 -11.02 6.81
N PRO A 166 32.13 -9.93 7.54
CA PRO A 166 33.11 -9.94 8.59
C PRO A 166 32.70 -10.87 9.75
N ALA A 167 33.59 -11.73 10.20
CA ALA A 167 33.32 -12.67 11.30
C ALA A 167 32.92 -11.96 12.62
N GLY A 168 33.40 -10.74 12.84
CA GLY A 168 33.06 -9.91 14.01
C GLY A 168 31.87 -8.97 13.78
N SER A 169 31.12 -9.11 12.69
CA SER A 169 29.99 -8.23 12.43
C SER A 169 28.87 -8.43 13.45
N LYS A 170 28.38 -7.33 13.99
CA LYS A 170 27.20 -7.30 14.86
C LYS A 170 25.90 -7.15 14.06
N THR A 171 25.98 -7.02 12.73
CA THR A 171 24.81 -6.91 11.85
C THR A 171 23.98 -8.19 11.91
N ARG A 172 22.72 -8.04 12.20
CA ARG A 172 21.77 -9.15 12.32
C ARG A 172 20.34 -8.71 11.96
N VAL A 173 19.50 -9.69 11.69
CA VAL A 173 18.06 -9.49 11.62
C VAL A 173 17.48 -9.84 12.98
N ALA A 174 16.75 -8.89 13.58
CA ALA A 174 15.98 -9.16 14.78
C ALA A 174 14.64 -9.81 14.38
N THR A 175 14.24 -10.86 15.09
CA THR A 175 13.03 -11.63 14.82
C THR A 175 12.28 -11.87 16.12
N MET A 176 10.97 -11.65 16.13
CA MET A 176 10.12 -12.01 17.26
C MET A 176 10.11 -13.55 17.41
N GLY A 177 10.17 -13.99 18.65
CA GLY A 177 10.15 -15.43 18.97
C GLY A 177 8.76 -15.96 19.34
N HIS A 178 7.80 -15.08 19.60
CA HIS A 178 6.44 -15.38 20.00
C HIS A 178 5.53 -14.19 19.67
N ASP A 179 4.23 -14.40 19.71
CA ASP A 179 3.18 -13.40 19.51
C ASP A 179 3.22 -12.66 18.17
N ASP A 180 3.90 -13.25 17.19
CA ASP A 180 3.88 -12.85 15.78
C ASP A 180 2.97 -13.77 14.96
N PHE A 181 2.72 -13.41 13.72
CA PHE A 181 1.84 -14.19 12.84
C PHE A 181 2.25 -15.64 12.68
N LYS A 182 3.54 -15.94 12.65
CA LYS A 182 4.06 -17.28 12.49
C LYS A 182 3.85 -18.14 13.74
N SER A 183 4.13 -17.61 14.91
CA SER A 183 4.00 -18.35 16.17
C SER A 183 2.56 -18.55 16.61
N ASN A 184 1.65 -17.65 16.18
CA ASN A 184 0.23 -17.70 16.53
C ASN A 184 -0.64 -18.41 15.48
N GLU A 185 -0.04 -18.81 14.35
CA GLU A 185 -0.78 -19.46 13.27
C GLU A 185 -1.37 -20.80 13.72
N LYS A 186 -2.65 -21.01 13.42
CA LYS A 186 -3.38 -22.24 13.67
C LYS A 186 -4.23 -22.60 12.48
N SER A 187 -4.09 -23.84 12.05
CA SER A 187 -4.84 -24.41 10.95
C SER A 187 -5.80 -25.49 11.43
N TRP A 188 -6.92 -25.56 10.78
CA TRP A 188 -7.92 -26.61 10.97
C TRP A 188 -8.46 -27.08 9.63
N VAL A 189 -8.69 -28.38 9.50
CA VAL A 189 -9.26 -28.97 8.29
C VAL A 189 -10.68 -29.44 8.59
N ALA A 190 -11.66 -28.93 7.84
CA ALA A 190 -13.04 -29.33 7.98
C ALA A 190 -13.22 -30.82 7.61
N ALA A 191 -13.76 -31.63 8.51
CA ALA A 191 -14.02 -33.03 8.26
C ALA A 191 -15.29 -33.28 7.42
N HIS A 192 -16.23 -32.35 7.48
CA HIS A 192 -17.54 -32.37 6.82
C HIS A 192 -18.00 -30.94 6.54
N ASP A 193 -19.10 -30.77 5.83
CA ASP A 193 -19.73 -29.46 5.67
C ASP A 193 -20.03 -28.86 7.05
N ASP A 194 -19.64 -27.60 7.24
CA ASP A 194 -19.83 -26.89 8.50
C ASP A 194 -20.11 -25.41 8.26
N THR A 195 -20.41 -24.69 9.33
CA THR A 195 -20.66 -23.24 9.28
C THR A 195 -19.92 -22.57 10.42
N LEU A 196 -19.03 -21.61 10.06
CA LEU A 196 -18.22 -20.89 11.02
C LEU A 196 -18.83 -19.52 11.36
N THR A 197 -18.52 -19.08 12.56
CA THR A 197 -18.83 -17.71 13.03
C THR A 197 -17.57 -17.08 13.61
N ILE A 198 -17.23 -15.89 13.14
CA ILE A 198 -16.13 -15.09 13.69
C ILE A 198 -16.71 -14.15 14.73
N ARG A 199 -16.21 -14.24 15.98
CA ARG A 199 -16.64 -13.41 17.10
C ARG A 199 -15.46 -12.68 17.70
N HIS A 200 -15.68 -11.44 18.10
CA HIS A 200 -14.79 -10.68 18.95
C HIS A 200 -15.34 -10.70 20.38
N ILE A 201 -14.48 -11.03 21.33
CA ILE A 201 -14.80 -10.99 22.76
C ILE A 201 -13.95 -9.87 23.35
N GLY A 202 -14.60 -8.82 23.83
CA GLY A 202 -13.93 -7.68 24.46
C GLY A 202 -13.38 -8.01 25.84
N GLU A 203 -12.55 -7.16 26.40
CA GLU A 203 -11.99 -7.31 27.75
C GLU A 203 -13.08 -7.31 28.84
N ASP A 204 -14.18 -6.66 28.57
CA ASP A 204 -15.38 -6.63 29.42
C ASP A 204 -16.25 -7.91 29.32
N GLY A 205 -15.84 -8.86 28.49
CA GLY A 205 -16.60 -10.06 28.17
C GLY A 205 -17.74 -9.84 27.15
N GLY A 206 -17.90 -8.61 26.64
CA GLY A 206 -18.87 -8.30 25.58
C GLY A 206 -18.55 -9.05 24.30
N GLU A 207 -19.55 -9.65 23.67
CA GLU A 207 -19.39 -10.44 22.45
C GLU A 207 -19.96 -9.68 21.25
N THR A 208 -19.16 -9.55 20.19
CA THR A 208 -19.57 -8.97 18.91
C THR A 208 -19.36 -9.99 17.79
N ILE A 209 -20.41 -10.31 17.06
CA ILE A 209 -20.32 -11.16 15.87
C ILE A 209 -19.77 -10.32 14.71
N LEU A 210 -18.58 -10.64 14.25
CA LEU A 210 -17.93 -9.97 13.12
C LEU A 210 -18.41 -10.56 11.78
N LYS A 211 -18.60 -11.87 11.74
CA LYS A 211 -19.11 -12.58 10.57
C LYS A 211 -19.81 -13.86 11.00
N SER A 212 -21.00 -14.12 10.46
CA SER A 212 -21.74 -15.36 10.63
C SER A 212 -21.89 -16.09 9.30
N ASP A 213 -22.34 -17.32 9.36
CA ASP A 213 -22.76 -18.15 8.21
C ASP A 213 -21.66 -18.37 7.16
N LEU A 214 -20.40 -18.42 7.58
CA LEU A 214 -19.29 -18.82 6.72
C LEU A 214 -19.35 -20.33 6.49
N LYS A 215 -19.86 -20.73 5.34
CA LYS A 215 -19.91 -22.14 4.93
C LYS A 215 -18.53 -22.64 4.58
N VAL A 216 -18.17 -23.80 5.06
CA VAL A 216 -16.94 -24.52 4.73
C VAL A 216 -17.27 -25.89 4.20
N LEU A 217 -16.50 -26.35 3.23
CA LEU A 217 -16.65 -27.65 2.57
C LEU A 217 -15.80 -28.71 3.25
N PRO A 218 -16.11 -30.01 3.07
CA PRO A 218 -15.26 -31.08 3.54
C PRO A 218 -13.86 -30.95 2.96
N ARG A 219 -12.86 -31.08 3.81
CA ARG A 219 -11.42 -30.97 3.49
C ARG A 219 -10.97 -29.52 3.20
N GLU A 220 -11.80 -28.54 3.41
CA GLU A 220 -11.37 -27.15 3.34
C GLU A 220 -10.44 -26.83 4.52
N VAL A 221 -9.34 -26.14 4.22
CA VAL A 221 -8.37 -25.69 5.23
C VAL A 221 -8.76 -24.28 5.68
N ILE A 222 -8.98 -24.15 6.97
CA ILE A 222 -9.19 -22.86 7.62
C ILE A 222 -7.93 -22.52 8.40
N ASP A 223 -7.38 -21.36 8.13
CA ASP A 223 -6.18 -20.88 8.77
C ASP A 223 -6.42 -19.51 9.42
N ALA A 224 -5.85 -19.29 10.59
CA ALA A 224 -6.00 -18.04 11.32
C ALA A 224 -4.73 -17.74 12.12
N THR A 225 -4.40 -16.46 12.17
CA THR A 225 -3.29 -15.96 12.97
C THR A 225 -3.52 -14.54 13.43
N PHE A 226 -2.71 -14.06 14.35
CA PHE A 226 -2.72 -12.68 14.82
C PHE A 226 -1.33 -12.25 15.27
N LEU A 227 -1.10 -10.95 15.32
CA LEU A 227 0.08 -10.32 15.90
C LEU A 227 -0.33 -9.47 17.09
N SER A 228 0.34 -9.65 18.22
CA SER A 228 0.15 -8.80 19.39
C SER A 228 0.88 -7.46 19.23
N ALA A 229 0.13 -6.36 19.20
CA ALA A 229 0.73 -5.02 19.14
C ALA A 229 1.59 -4.72 20.38
N ALA A 230 1.16 -5.13 21.56
CA ALA A 230 1.92 -4.94 22.80
C ALA A 230 3.26 -5.72 22.78
N ALA A 231 3.26 -6.95 22.26
CA ALA A 231 4.48 -7.73 22.09
C ALA A 231 5.40 -7.12 21.03
N LEU A 232 4.85 -6.56 19.95
CA LEU A 232 5.64 -5.85 18.94
C LEU A 232 6.30 -4.60 19.49
N ASP A 233 5.57 -3.79 20.26
CA ASP A 233 6.13 -2.59 20.91
C ASP A 233 7.28 -2.93 21.85
N ALA A 234 7.12 -3.95 22.70
CA ALA A 234 8.17 -4.42 23.58
C ALA A 234 9.39 -4.91 22.79
N PHE A 235 9.17 -5.70 21.74
CA PHE A 235 10.21 -6.19 20.85
C PHE A 235 10.99 -5.06 20.17
N LEU A 236 10.30 -4.04 19.65
CA LEU A 236 10.94 -2.88 19.03
C LEU A 236 11.77 -2.08 20.05
N ALA A 237 11.22 -1.87 21.24
CA ALA A 237 11.93 -1.16 22.31
C ALA A 237 13.22 -1.89 22.72
N ASP A 238 13.17 -3.20 22.87
CA ASP A 238 14.33 -4.00 23.28
C ASP A 238 15.37 -4.10 22.17
N THR A 239 14.97 -4.30 20.93
CA THR A 239 15.89 -4.37 19.79
C THR A 239 16.57 -3.03 19.53
N LEU A 240 15.88 -1.90 19.76
CA LEU A 240 16.45 -0.57 19.68
C LEU A 240 17.55 -0.37 20.76
N LYS A 241 17.27 -0.75 22.00
CA LYS A 241 18.28 -0.71 23.10
C LYS A 241 19.51 -1.55 22.77
N GLN A 242 19.29 -2.75 22.21
CA GLN A 242 20.40 -3.61 21.80
C GLN A 242 21.23 -2.98 20.67
N ALA A 243 20.59 -2.37 19.68
CA ALA A 243 21.27 -1.69 18.58
C ALA A 243 22.13 -0.52 19.10
N GLN A 244 21.62 0.25 20.06
CA GLN A 244 22.35 1.32 20.71
C GLN A 244 23.57 0.77 21.50
N ALA A 245 23.40 -0.30 22.26
CA ALA A 245 24.48 -0.93 23.01
C ALA A 245 25.59 -1.52 22.12
N ASP A 246 25.18 -2.03 20.95
CA ASP A 246 26.08 -2.60 19.96
C ASP A 246 26.73 -1.55 19.05
N ASP A 247 26.29 -0.31 19.10
CA ASP A 247 26.70 0.79 18.21
C ASP A 247 26.51 0.41 16.73
N VAL A 248 25.31 -0.08 16.40
CA VAL A 248 24.93 -0.45 15.03
C VAL A 248 23.72 0.35 14.56
N LEU A 249 23.62 0.58 13.25
CA LEU A 249 22.48 1.23 12.66
C LEU A 249 21.23 0.35 12.82
N TYR A 250 20.17 0.94 13.38
CA TYR A 250 18.85 0.29 13.46
C TYR A 250 18.02 0.65 12.25
N SER A 251 17.47 -0.34 11.57
CA SER A 251 16.64 -0.15 10.39
C SER A 251 15.37 -0.97 10.50
N VAL A 252 14.22 -0.30 10.37
CA VAL A 252 12.90 -0.95 10.31
C VAL A 252 12.38 -0.86 8.87
N HIS A 253 12.09 -2.02 8.29
CA HIS A 253 11.52 -2.10 6.96
C HIS A 253 10.07 -2.57 7.05
N LEU A 254 9.16 -1.68 6.71
CA LEU A 254 7.75 -2.05 6.53
C LEU A 254 7.57 -2.59 5.13
N LYS A 255 7.31 -3.86 5.05
CA LYS A 255 7.03 -4.52 3.78
C LYS A 255 5.59 -5.01 3.76
N ALA A 256 4.79 -4.37 2.89
CA ALA A 256 3.50 -4.89 2.53
C ALA A 256 3.58 -5.41 1.10
N THR A 257 3.19 -6.65 0.89
CA THR A 257 3.14 -7.24 -0.45
C THR A 257 1.70 -7.51 -0.82
N MET A 258 1.37 -7.30 -2.11
CA MET A 258 0.05 -7.68 -2.64
C MET A 258 -0.12 -9.19 -2.78
N MET A 259 0.90 -9.95 -2.51
CA MET A 259 0.79 -11.39 -2.48
C MET A 259 0.06 -11.78 -1.20
N LYS A 260 -1.19 -12.14 -1.36
CA LYS A 260 -1.88 -12.88 -0.33
C LYS A 260 -1.09 -14.16 -0.12
N VAL A 261 -0.61 -14.32 1.09
CA VAL A 261 -0.26 -15.66 1.54
C VAL A 261 -1.61 -16.30 1.79
N SER A 262 -2.02 -17.12 0.85
CA SER A 262 -3.19 -17.96 1.01
C SER A 262 -2.84 -19.14 1.89
#